data_fe2142999185236995b5102f45d1f362
#
_entry.id   fe2142999185236995b5102f45d1f362
#
_cell.length_a   1.000
_cell.length_b   1.000
_cell.length_c   1.000
_cell.angle_alpha   90.00
_cell.angle_beta   90.00
_cell.angle_gamma   90.00
#
_symmetry.space_group_name_H-M   'P 1'
#
loop_
_entity.id
_entity.type
_entity.pdbx_description
1 polymer ?
#
loop_
_entity_poly.entity_id
_entity_poly.type
_entity_poly.pdbx_seq_one_letter_code
_entity_poly.pdbx_strand_id
1 'polypeptide(L)'
;HRNALCGRNFEYYSEDPVVVGVTGTAATLGVQKSKGVGVTIKHYALNSQETSRNKENNTVSERAIREIYLKGFEMVVKQAQPMAIMTSYNQNNGRPAADDYDLCTAFARDEWGFKGMIMTDWGGGQSVPMYEMHAGNDLVCPGKGYSQIMKGFINEPAWTSDGYVELEERSIQDVDASGNPITVSKMVPNFGGYKLDLNGNLKISTTVAKGVELNEKVAELKEQGYITSVT
;
A
#
# COMPACT_ATOMS: atom_id res chain seq x y z
N HIS A 1 14.79 16.22 -2.29
CA HIS A 1 15.15 15.83 -3.65
C HIS A 1 16.67 15.89 -3.86
N ARG A 2 17.18 14.99 -4.74
CA ARG A 2 18.62 14.93 -5.02
C ARG A 2 18.94 15.23 -6.48
N ASN A 3 17.94 15.20 -7.36
CA ASN A 3 18.10 15.62 -8.72
C ASN A 3 17.97 17.15 -8.80
N ALA A 4 19.05 17.84 -9.15
CA ALA A 4 19.06 19.30 -9.27
C ALA A 4 18.07 19.83 -10.32
N LEU A 5 17.68 18.99 -11.29
CA LEU A 5 16.71 19.33 -12.34
C LEU A 5 15.27 19.01 -11.95
N CYS A 6 14.99 18.54 -10.73
CA CYS A 6 13.63 18.29 -10.30
C CYS A 6 12.85 19.61 -10.18
N GLY A 7 11.74 19.70 -10.91
CA GLY A 7 10.91 20.91 -10.97
C GLY A 7 10.23 21.30 -9.65
N ARG A 8 10.29 20.43 -8.63
CA ARG A 8 9.69 20.65 -7.30
C ARG A 8 10.70 20.82 -6.17
N ASN A 9 11.97 21.11 -6.49
CA ASN A 9 13.00 21.33 -5.46
C ASN A 9 12.64 22.46 -4.48
N PHE A 10 11.87 23.46 -4.91
CA PHE A 10 11.41 24.56 -4.07
C PHE A 10 10.47 24.13 -2.93
N GLU A 11 9.88 22.93 -2.98
CA GLU A 11 9.02 22.38 -1.93
C GLU A 11 9.80 21.62 -0.86
N TYR A 12 11.11 21.43 -1.02
CA TYR A 12 11.93 20.60 -0.15
C TYR A 12 13.05 21.42 0.48
N TYR A 13 13.36 21.13 1.74
CA TYR A 13 14.31 21.92 2.51
C TYR A 13 15.77 21.69 2.09
N SER A 14 16.15 20.44 1.72
CA SER A 14 17.53 20.11 1.37
C SER A 14 17.61 18.78 0.64
N GLU A 15 18.75 18.53 -0.01
CA GLU A 15 19.18 17.20 -0.48
C GLU A 15 19.85 16.40 0.63
N ASP A 16 20.39 17.06 1.65
CA ASP A 16 21.02 16.43 2.81
C ASP A 16 19.96 15.83 3.74
N PRO A 17 20.06 14.52 4.06
CA PRO A 17 19.05 13.83 4.86
C PRO A 17 18.95 14.35 6.29
N VAL A 18 20.04 14.85 6.87
CA VAL A 18 20.02 15.39 8.22
C VAL A 18 19.41 16.78 8.23
N VAL A 19 19.82 17.64 7.29
CA VAL A 19 19.28 19.01 7.18
C VAL A 19 17.78 18.97 6.93
N VAL A 20 17.28 18.14 6.00
CA VAL A 20 15.85 18.03 5.74
C VAL A 20 15.11 17.45 6.95
N GLY A 21 15.70 16.49 7.64
CA GLY A 21 15.10 15.88 8.84
C GLY A 21 14.97 16.88 9.99
N VAL A 22 16.01 17.61 10.32
CA VAL A 22 16.00 18.62 11.39
C VAL A 22 15.04 19.75 11.07
N THR A 23 15.08 20.27 9.85
CA THR A 23 14.20 21.38 9.43
C THR A 23 12.74 20.93 9.39
N GLY A 24 12.46 19.74 8.82
CA GLY A 24 11.12 19.17 8.78
C GLY A 24 10.56 18.90 10.17
N THR A 25 11.39 18.42 11.10
CA THR A 25 11.02 18.25 12.50
C THR A 25 10.62 19.56 13.15
N ALA A 26 11.46 20.58 13.01
CA ALA A 26 11.19 21.90 13.59
C ALA A 26 9.91 22.53 13.00
N ALA A 27 9.74 22.46 11.69
CA ALA A 27 8.53 22.95 11.02
C ALA A 27 7.27 22.20 11.50
N THR A 28 7.34 20.87 11.59
CA THR A 28 6.22 20.04 12.07
C THR A 28 5.83 20.40 13.50
N LEU A 29 6.80 20.45 14.41
CA LEU A 29 6.56 20.85 15.81
C LEU A 29 6.00 22.27 15.90
N GLY A 30 6.51 23.21 15.09
CA GLY A 30 6.04 24.60 15.07
C GLY A 30 4.58 24.72 14.65
N VAL A 31 4.20 24.08 13.55
CA VAL A 31 2.82 24.11 13.03
C VAL A 31 1.85 23.38 13.95
N GLN A 32 2.22 22.21 14.46
CA GLN A 32 1.35 21.39 15.32
C GLN A 32 1.17 21.94 16.75
N LYS A 33 1.86 23.03 17.12
CA LYS A 33 1.53 23.78 18.34
C LYS A 33 0.12 24.39 18.27
N SER A 34 -0.37 24.69 17.09
CA SER A 34 -1.73 25.21 16.88
C SER A 34 -2.73 24.05 16.97
N LYS A 35 -3.61 24.10 17.97
CA LYS A 35 -4.62 23.05 18.18
C LYS A 35 -5.50 22.88 16.93
N GLY A 36 -5.65 21.63 16.48
CA GLY A 36 -6.46 21.29 15.31
C GLY A 36 -5.75 21.47 13.95
N VAL A 37 -4.46 21.84 13.95
CA VAL A 37 -3.67 21.96 12.74
C VAL A 37 -2.63 20.83 12.72
N GLY A 38 -2.60 20.07 11.63
CA GLY A 38 -1.64 18.97 11.41
C GLY A 38 -0.75 19.20 10.21
N VAL A 39 0.37 18.51 10.19
CA VAL A 39 1.34 18.52 9.08
C VAL A 39 1.23 17.21 8.31
N THR A 40 1.26 17.30 6.99
CA THR A 40 1.46 16.18 6.09
C THR A 40 2.85 16.28 5.48
N ILE A 41 3.73 15.35 5.83
CA ILE A 41 5.07 15.29 5.21
C ILE A 41 5.01 14.50 3.90
N LYS A 42 5.77 14.95 2.87
CA LYS A 42 5.65 14.42 1.51
C LYS A 42 6.95 14.62 0.70
N HIS A 43 7.10 13.91 -0.40
CA HIS A 43 6.33 12.77 -0.87
C HIS A 43 7.11 11.51 -0.50
N TYR A 44 6.44 10.55 0.09
CA TYR A 44 7.02 9.34 0.66
C TYR A 44 6.94 8.18 -0.34
N ALA A 45 8.01 7.78 -1.05
CA ALA A 45 9.34 8.36 -1.04
C ALA A 45 9.97 8.29 -2.44
N LEU A 46 11.10 8.96 -2.60
CA LEU A 46 11.94 8.94 -3.80
C LEU A 46 11.36 9.61 -5.05
N ASN A 47 10.41 10.52 -4.95
CA ASN A 47 9.99 11.34 -6.10
C ASN A 47 11.07 12.39 -6.44
N SER A 48 12.16 11.95 -7.09
CA SER A 48 13.32 12.79 -7.37
C SER A 48 13.28 13.49 -8.72
N GLN A 49 12.24 13.25 -9.54
CA GLN A 49 12.01 13.96 -10.80
C GLN A 49 10.52 14.12 -11.06
N GLU A 50 10.16 15.13 -11.88
CA GLU A 50 8.79 15.39 -12.27
C GLU A 50 8.45 14.88 -13.68
N THR A 51 9.44 14.75 -14.55
CA THR A 51 9.25 14.20 -15.89
C THR A 51 8.80 12.74 -15.79
N SER A 52 7.60 12.47 -16.28
CA SER A 52 6.99 11.13 -16.24
C SER A 52 6.89 10.51 -14.84
N ARG A 53 6.74 11.32 -13.80
CA ARG A 53 6.73 10.89 -12.39
C ARG A 53 5.76 9.75 -12.08
N ASN A 54 4.65 9.64 -12.81
CA ASN A 54 3.68 8.55 -12.68
C ASN A 54 4.14 7.22 -13.34
N LYS A 55 5.30 7.21 -14.01
CA LYS A 55 5.86 6.02 -14.67
C LYS A 55 7.31 5.76 -14.25
N GLU A 56 7.85 6.61 -13.39
CA GLU A 56 9.21 6.49 -12.89
C GLU A 56 9.33 5.25 -12.00
N ASN A 57 10.43 4.52 -12.17
CA ASN A 57 10.83 3.43 -11.30
C ASN A 57 12.28 3.65 -10.85
N ASN A 58 12.46 3.93 -9.58
CA ASN A 58 13.78 4.14 -8.99
C ASN A 58 14.42 2.79 -8.62
N THR A 59 15.60 2.51 -9.15
CA THR A 59 16.41 1.37 -8.70
C THR A 59 17.37 1.85 -7.63
N VAL A 60 17.22 1.33 -6.41
CA VAL A 60 17.95 1.83 -5.25
C VAL A 60 18.23 0.68 -4.27
N SER A 61 19.42 0.67 -3.65
CA SER A 61 19.75 -0.30 -2.62
C SER A 61 19.00 -0.01 -1.32
N GLU A 62 18.73 -1.03 -0.53
CA GLU A 62 18.08 -0.87 0.79
C GLU A 62 18.87 0.09 1.70
N ARG A 63 20.20 0.01 1.68
CA ARG A 63 21.05 0.93 2.43
C ARG A 63 20.81 2.37 2.02
N ALA A 64 20.76 2.66 0.72
CA ALA A 64 20.54 4.04 0.24
C ALA A 64 19.13 4.52 0.55
N ILE A 65 18.11 3.65 0.45
CA ILE A 65 16.75 3.96 0.87
C ILE A 65 16.76 4.42 2.33
N ARG A 66 17.29 3.62 3.25
CA ARG A 66 17.25 3.87 4.70
C ARG A 66 18.12 5.07 5.12
N GLU A 67 19.35 5.11 4.66
CA GLU A 67 20.31 6.11 5.15
C GLU A 67 20.17 7.49 4.50
N ILE A 68 19.56 7.54 3.31
CA ILE A 68 19.49 8.76 2.51
C ILE A 68 18.05 9.22 2.30
N TYR A 69 17.24 8.41 1.61
CA TYR A 69 15.92 8.85 1.14
C TYR A 69 14.85 8.86 2.22
N LEU A 70 14.89 7.89 3.11
CA LEU A 70 13.93 7.78 4.21
C LEU A 70 14.39 8.47 5.49
N LYS A 71 15.68 8.78 5.62
CA LYS A 71 16.24 9.31 6.87
C LYS A 71 15.57 10.60 7.34
N GLY A 72 15.23 11.50 6.44
CA GLY A 72 14.49 12.71 6.77
C GLY A 72 13.09 12.41 7.33
N PHE A 73 12.36 11.48 6.71
CA PHE A 73 11.03 11.04 7.20
C PHE A 73 11.14 10.36 8.56
N GLU A 74 12.09 9.44 8.73
CA GLU A 74 12.35 8.79 10.02
C GLU A 74 12.54 9.80 11.14
N MET A 75 13.38 10.81 10.91
CA MET A 75 13.67 11.85 11.92
C MET A 75 12.41 12.62 12.30
N VAL A 76 11.61 13.05 11.31
CA VAL A 76 10.38 13.80 11.57
C VAL A 76 9.36 12.92 12.30
N VAL A 77 9.17 11.67 11.88
CA VAL A 77 8.25 10.75 12.54
C VAL A 77 8.66 10.52 14.00
N LYS A 78 9.89 10.13 14.25
CA LYS A 78 10.36 9.82 15.61
C LYS A 78 10.36 11.02 16.56
N GLN A 79 10.58 12.23 16.04
CA GLN A 79 10.76 13.42 16.88
C GLN A 79 9.53 14.33 16.96
N ALA A 80 8.66 14.32 15.94
CA ALA A 80 7.55 15.26 15.83
C ALA A 80 6.17 14.61 15.61
N GLN A 81 6.10 13.33 15.23
CA GLN A 81 4.84 12.64 14.95
C GLN A 81 3.90 13.49 14.07
N PRO A 82 4.20 13.68 12.78
CA PRO A 82 3.35 14.45 11.89
C PRO A 82 1.94 13.82 11.84
N MET A 83 0.92 14.62 11.58
CA MET A 83 -0.46 14.10 11.52
C MET A 83 -0.65 13.15 10.35
N ALA A 84 0.04 13.38 9.22
CA ALA A 84 -0.06 12.53 8.06
C ALA A 84 1.27 12.40 7.30
N ILE A 85 1.35 11.33 6.52
CA ILE A 85 2.37 11.09 5.49
C ILE A 85 1.64 10.94 4.15
N MET A 86 2.15 11.58 3.09
CA MET A 86 1.64 11.41 1.74
C MET A 86 2.63 10.61 0.91
N THR A 87 2.18 9.47 0.37
CA THR A 87 3.00 8.63 -0.52
C THR A 87 3.24 9.29 -1.87
N SER A 88 4.29 8.89 -2.56
CA SER A 88 4.68 9.44 -3.86
C SER A 88 4.10 8.64 -5.04
N TYR A 89 4.16 9.22 -6.24
CA TYR A 89 3.63 8.59 -7.45
C TYR A 89 4.51 7.50 -8.05
N ASN A 90 5.81 7.59 -7.83
CA ASN A 90 6.80 6.73 -8.46
C ASN A 90 6.80 5.31 -7.88
N GLN A 91 7.45 4.44 -8.63
CA GLN A 91 7.84 3.12 -8.12
C GLN A 91 9.23 3.15 -7.52
N ASN A 92 9.48 2.24 -6.59
CA ASN A 92 10.78 1.96 -6.01
C ASN A 92 11.06 0.46 -6.15
N ASN A 93 12.12 0.10 -6.87
CA ASN A 93 12.45 -1.30 -7.16
C ASN A 93 11.28 -2.10 -7.75
N GLY A 94 10.49 -1.48 -8.62
CA GLY A 94 9.34 -2.10 -9.30
C GLY A 94 8.02 -2.06 -8.54
N ARG A 95 7.98 -1.51 -7.31
CA ARG A 95 6.77 -1.41 -6.50
C ARG A 95 6.31 0.05 -6.38
N PRO A 96 5.04 0.38 -6.67
CA PRO A 96 4.49 1.70 -6.42
C PRO A 96 4.61 2.09 -4.94
N ALA A 97 5.02 3.32 -4.66
CA ALA A 97 5.26 3.75 -3.28
C ALA A 97 4.00 3.69 -2.41
N ALA A 98 2.82 3.87 -2.99
CA ALA A 98 1.56 3.87 -2.26
C ALA A 98 1.06 2.46 -1.91
N ASP A 99 1.50 1.41 -2.61
CA ASP A 99 1.17 0.02 -2.30
C ASP A 99 2.37 -0.79 -1.81
N ASP A 100 3.40 -0.09 -1.33
CA ASP A 100 4.60 -0.69 -0.76
C ASP A 100 4.43 -0.89 0.75
N TYR A 101 4.21 -2.15 1.15
CA TYR A 101 4.06 -2.55 2.56
C TYR A 101 5.29 -2.19 3.40
N ASP A 102 6.49 -2.38 2.83
CA ASP A 102 7.74 -2.08 3.55
C ASP A 102 7.81 -0.59 3.89
N LEU A 103 7.43 0.29 2.95
CA LEU A 103 7.37 1.72 3.21
C LEU A 103 6.28 2.07 4.24
N CYS A 104 5.03 1.70 3.94
CA CYS A 104 3.89 2.21 4.68
C CYS A 104 3.73 1.55 6.05
N THR A 105 3.98 0.26 6.17
CA THR A 105 3.81 -0.48 7.43
C THR A 105 5.15 -0.75 8.09
N ALA A 106 6.04 -1.53 7.49
CA ALA A 106 7.25 -1.99 8.17
C ALA A 106 8.12 -0.82 8.65
N PHE A 107 8.45 0.14 7.78
CA PHE A 107 9.30 1.27 8.18
C PHE A 107 8.52 2.33 8.95
N ALA A 108 7.42 2.84 8.39
CA ALA A 108 6.73 3.97 9.01
C ALA A 108 6.08 3.58 10.34
N ARG A 109 5.31 2.49 10.38
CA ARG A 109 4.54 2.12 11.57
C ARG A 109 5.34 1.27 12.54
N ASP A 110 5.97 0.20 12.08
CA ASP A 110 6.59 -0.77 12.99
C ASP A 110 7.96 -0.29 13.48
N GLU A 111 8.85 0.16 12.57
CA GLU A 111 10.19 0.60 12.99
C GLU A 111 10.21 2.01 13.58
N TRP A 112 9.44 2.98 13.02
CA TRP A 112 9.48 4.36 13.49
C TRP A 112 8.37 4.73 14.45
N GLY A 113 7.34 3.87 14.58
CA GLY A 113 6.21 4.08 15.47
C GLY A 113 5.27 5.19 15.00
N PHE A 114 5.10 5.37 13.70
CA PHE A 114 4.17 6.37 13.15
C PHE A 114 2.73 6.04 13.52
N LYS A 115 2.03 7.01 14.10
CA LYS A 115 0.65 6.85 14.60
C LYS A 115 -0.38 7.64 13.79
N GLY A 116 0.07 8.45 12.85
CA GLY A 116 -0.80 9.28 12.02
C GLY A 116 -1.39 8.55 10.81
N MET A 117 -2.03 9.31 9.94
CA MET A 117 -2.64 8.84 8.72
C MET A 117 -1.61 8.76 7.58
N ILE A 118 -1.63 7.69 6.81
CA ILE A 118 -0.93 7.60 5.53
C ILE A 118 -1.96 7.78 4.41
N MET A 119 -1.68 8.69 3.50
CA MET A 119 -2.55 8.99 2.36
C MET A 119 -1.79 8.93 1.05
N THR A 120 -2.48 8.63 -0.05
CA THR A 120 -1.86 8.72 -1.37
C THR A 120 -1.76 10.17 -1.84
N ASP A 121 -0.80 10.49 -2.69
CA ASP A 121 -0.91 11.64 -3.58
C ASP A 121 -2.07 11.41 -4.57
N TRP A 122 -2.56 12.45 -5.24
CA TRP A 122 -3.80 12.42 -6.02
C TRP A 122 -3.82 11.33 -7.08
N GLY A 123 -4.58 10.31 -6.82
CA GLY A 123 -4.72 9.17 -7.71
C GLY A 123 -3.76 8.01 -7.48
N GLY A 124 -2.81 8.13 -6.55
CA GLY A 124 -1.91 7.03 -6.16
C GLY A 124 -0.86 6.62 -7.21
N GLY A 125 -0.77 7.32 -8.35
CA GLY A 125 0.16 6.96 -9.42
C GLY A 125 -0.20 5.65 -10.11
N GLN A 126 0.69 4.68 -10.10
CA GLN A 126 0.50 3.34 -10.68
C GLN A 126 -0.05 2.31 -9.69
N SER A 127 -0.28 2.71 -8.46
CA SER A 127 -0.78 1.85 -7.40
C SER A 127 -2.24 1.46 -7.59
N VAL A 128 -2.65 0.39 -6.95
CA VAL A 128 -4.00 -0.15 -6.98
C VAL A 128 -4.65 0.03 -5.61
N PRO A 129 -5.85 0.65 -5.51
CA PRO A 129 -6.47 1.00 -4.23
C PRO A 129 -6.57 -0.12 -3.20
N MET A 130 -6.80 -1.37 -3.60
CA MET A 130 -6.83 -2.48 -2.66
C MET A 130 -5.44 -2.81 -2.09
N TYR A 131 -4.39 -2.69 -2.90
CA TYR A 131 -3.02 -2.89 -2.43
C TYR A 131 -2.51 -1.71 -1.61
N GLU A 132 -2.96 -0.48 -1.93
CA GLU A 132 -2.70 0.71 -1.11
C GLU A 132 -3.22 0.50 0.31
N MET A 133 -4.47 0.05 0.46
CA MET A 133 -5.05 -0.26 1.77
C MET A 133 -4.29 -1.36 2.50
N HIS A 134 -3.92 -2.42 1.79
CA HIS A 134 -3.12 -3.49 2.37
C HIS A 134 -1.76 -3.00 2.84
N ALA A 135 -1.10 -2.18 2.04
CA ALA A 135 0.21 -1.62 2.39
C ALA A 135 0.19 -0.72 3.62
N GLY A 136 -0.99 -0.28 4.07
CA GLY A 136 -1.15 0.58 5.24
C GLY A 136 -1.47 2.03 4.92
N ASN A 137 -1.89 2.35 3.68
CA ASN A 137 -2.54 3.61 3.40
C ASN A 137 -3.94 3.64 4.01
N ASP A 138 -4.28 4.73 4.66
CA ASP A 138 -5.58 4.93 5.29
C ASP A 138 -6.55 5.69 4.39
N LEU A 139 -6.03 6.43 3.40
CA LEU A 139 -6.83 7.31 2.55
C LEU A 139 -6.30 7.32 1.11
N VAL A 140 -7.13 6.85 0.19
CA VAL A 140 -6.90 6.98 -1.26
C VAL A 140 -7.45 8.32 -1.73
N CYS A 141 -6.57 9.29 -1.97
CA CYS A 141 -6.98 10.62 -2.43
C CYS A 141 -7.19 10.65 -3.97
N PRO A 142 -8.22 11.36 -4.46
CA PRO A 142 -9.29 12.09 -3.77
C PRO A 142 -10.54 11.22 -3.48
N GLY A 143 -10.40 9.97 -3.10
CA GLY A 143 -11.54 9.11 -2.76
C GLY A 143 -12.09 8.32 -3.95
N LYS A 144 -11.23 7.61 -4.67
CA LYS A 144 -11.59 6.66 -5.72
C LYS A 144 -11.31 5.23 -5.31
N GLY A 145 -11.78 4.27 -6.13
CA GLY A 145 -11.39 2.87 -5.98
C GLY A 145 -12.17 2.10 -4.92
N TYR A 146 -13.28 2.63 -4.39
CA TYR A 146 -14.10 1.96 -3.38
C TYR A 146 -14.42 0.51 -3.75
N SER A 147 -14.86 0.25 -4.98
CA SER A 147 -15.17 -1.12 -5.42
C SER A 147 -13.95 -2.04 -5.47
N GLN A 148 -12.78 -1.50 -5.77
CA GLN A 148 -11.52 -2.27 -5.76
C GLN A 148 -11.08 -2.57 -4.32
N ILE A 149 -11.18 -1.59 -3.43
CA ILE A 149 -10.91 -1.76 -2.00
C ILE A 149 -11.83 -2.83 -1.41
N MET A 150 -13.13 -2.72 -1.65
CA MET A 150 -14.09 -3.71 -1.17
C MET A 150 -13.85 -5.11 -1.74
N LYS A 151 -13.47 -5.21 -3.02
CA LYS A 151 -13.05 -6.50 -3.60
C LYS A 151 -11.82 -7.07 -2.91
N GLY A 152 -10.84 -6.25 -2.58
CA GLY A 152 -9.65 -6.66 -1.83
C GLY A 152 -10.03 -7.24 -0.46
N PHE A 153 -10.85 -6.53 0.31
CA PHE A 153 -11.30 -7.01 1.61
C PHE A 153 -12.14 -8.29 1.57
N ILE A 154 -12.93 -8.48 0.51
CA ILE A 154 -13.85 -9.61 0.42
C ILE A 154 -13.22 -10.82 -0.28
N ASN A 155 -12.42 -10.59 -1.32
CA ASN A 155 -11.92 -11.64 -2.20
C ASN A 155 -10.44 -12.00 -2.00
N GLU A 156 -9.71 -11.20 -1.26
CA GLU A 156 -8.31 -11.45 -0.91
C GLU A 156 -8.13 -11.42 0.63
N PRO A 157 -8.81 -12.29 1.36
CA PRO A 157 -8.83 -12.24 2.83
C PRO A 157 -7.54 -12.70 3.48
N ALA A 158 -6.58 -13.16 2.72
CA ALA A 158 -5.43 -13.82 3.28
C ALA A 158 -4.19 -12.95 3.26
N TRP A 159 -4.22 -11.90 4.03
CA TRP A 159 -2.99 -11.31 4.50
C TRP A 159 -2.56 -12.11 5.73
N THR A 160 -1.58 -12.98 5.55
CA THR A 160 -0.93 -13.63 6.69
C THR A 160 -0.25 -12.57 7.55
N SER A 161 0.06 -12.89 8.81
CA SER A 161 0.87 -12.03 9.68
C SER A 161 2.18 -11.56 9.03
N ASP A 162 2.63 -12.25 8.00
CA ASP A 162 3.85 -11.97 7.25
C ASP A 162 3.58 -11.13 5.98
N GLY A 163 2.33 -10.72 5.74
CA GLY A 163 1.96 -9.85 4.62
C GLY A 163 1.91 -10.51 3.25
N TYR A 164 2.10 -11.82 3.16
CA TYR A 164 2.11 -12.54 1.89
C TYR A 164 1.04 -13.63 1.83
N VAL A 165 0.30 -13.62 0.73
CA VAL A 165 -0.48 -14.76 0.27
C VAL A 165 0.26 -15.41 -0.87
N GLU A 166 0.42 -16.71 -0.85
CA GLU A 166 0.85 -17.43 -2.04
C GLU A 166 -0.17 -17.17 -3.15
N LEU A 167 0.33 -16.62 -4.26
CA LEU A 167 -0.47 -16.40 -5.45
C LEU A 167 -0.24 -17.55 -6.42
N GLU A 168 -1.28 -18.04 -7.03
CA GLU A 168 -1.20 -18.99 -8.14
C GLU A 168 -1.77 -18.37 -9.41
N GLU A 169 -1.20 -18.72 -10.55
CA GLU A 169 -1.75 -18.34 -11.83
C GLU A 169 -2.94 -19.22 -12.17
N ARG A 170 -4.10 -18.60 -12.38
CA ARG A 170 -5.33 -19.30 -12.80
C ARG A 170 -5.94 -18.67 -14.04
N SER A 171 -6.40 -19.56 -14.93
CA SER A 171 -7.27 -19.18 -16.03
C SER A 171 -8.69 -18.98 -15.50
N ILE A 172 -9.19 -17.77 -15.59
CA ILE A 172 -10.56 -17.44 -15.17
C ILE A 172 -11.39 -16.98 -16.37
N GLN A 173 -12.68 -17.27 -16.32
CA GLN A 173 -13.63 -16.72 -17.29
C GLN A 173 -13.94 -15.27 -16.92
N ASP A 174 -13.81 -14.38 -17.88
CA ASP A 174 -14.13 -12.96 -17.76
C ASP A 174 -14.95 -12.54 -18.99
N VAL A 175 -15.29 -11.28 -19.11
CA VAL A 175 -15.92 -10.73 -20.31
C VAL A 175 -15.12 -9.54 -20.82
N ASP A 176 -15.03 -9.41 -22.13
CA ASP A 176 -14.41 -8.24 -22.76
C ASP A 176 -15.30 -6.99 -22.64
N ALA A 177 -14.82 -5.87 -23.15
CA ALA A 177 -15.56 -4.60 -23.13
C ALA A 177 -16.90 -4.66 -23.89
N SER A 178 -17.10 -5.66 -24.74
CA SER A 178 -18.31 -5.90 -25.53
C SER A 178 -19.24 -6.95 -24.90
N GLY A 179 -18.85 -7.52 -23.75
CA GLY A 179 -19.62 -8.53 -23.04
C GLY A 179 -19.40 -9.97 -23.51
N ASN A 180 -18.43 -10.22 -24.40
CA ASN A 180 -18.14 -11.57 -24.87
C ASN A 180 -17.27 -12.32 -23.86
N PRO A 181 -17.51 -13.63 -23.66
CA PRO A 181 -16.70 -14.45 -22.78
C PRO A 181 -15.24 -14.52 -23.26
N ILE A 182 -14.30 -14.24 -22.36
CA ILE A 182 -12.87 -14.42 -22.59
C ILE A 182 -12.25 -15.22 -21.43
N THR A 183 -11.14 -15.90 -21.72
CA THR A 183 -10.33 -16.54 -20.69
C THR A 183 -9.09 -15.68 -20.46
N VAL A 184 -8.92 -15.24 -19.23
CA VAL A 184 -7.76 -14.45 -18.82
C VAL A 184 -6.95 -15.17 -17.75
N SER A 185 -5.64 -15.07 -17.81
CA SER A 185 -4.77 -15.54 -16.75
C SER A 185 -4.62 -14.45 -15.70
N LYS A 186 -4.92 -14.79 -14.45
CA LYS A 186 -4.76 -13.88 -13.31
C LYS A 186 -4.03 -14.59 -12.17
N MET A 187 -3.17 -13.81 -11.50
CA MET A 187 -2.63 -14.23 -10.21
C MET A 187 -3.73 -14.09 -9.17
N VAL A 188 -4.06 -15.18 -8.52
CA VAL A 188 -5.10 -15.23 -7.50
C VAL A 188 -4.55 -15.87 -6.22
N PRO A 189 -5.07 -15.48 -5.05
CA PRO A 189 -4.68 -16.11 -3.79
C PRO A 189 -4.92 -17.62 -3.81
N ASN A 190 -3.94 -18.38 -3.34
CA ASN A 190 -4.05 -19.83 -3.24
C ASN A 190 -4.69 -20.22 -1.91
N PHE A 191 -5.99 -20.45 -1.90
CA PHE A 191 -6.74 -20.92 -0.73
C PHE A 191 -7.03 -22.41 -0.76
N GLY A 192 -6.18 -23.20 -1.37
CA GLY A 192 -6.42 -24.64 -1.48
C GLY A 192 -7.70 -24.99 -2.27
N GLY A 193 -8.07 -24.14 -3.24
CA GLY A 193 -9.25 -24.36 -4.08
C GLY A 193 -10.53 -23.62 -3.64
N TYR A 194 -10.50 -22.92 -2.51
CA TYR A 194 -11.65 -22.16 -2.02
C TYR A 194 -11.57 -20.68 -2.42
N LYS A 195 -12.72 -20.07 -2.66
CA LYS A 195 -12.84 -18.64 -2.99
C LYS A 195 -14.05 -18.04 -2.29
N LEU A 196 -13.93 -16.76 -1.94
CA LEU A 196 -15.08 -15.97 -1.50
C LEU A 196 -15.71 -15.23 -2.69
N ASP A 197 -17.00 -15.03 -2.67
CA ASP A 197 -17.68 -14.14 -3.60
C ASP A 197 -17.64 -12.67 -3.10
N LEU A 198 -18.25 -11.77 -3.88
CA LEU A 198 -18.30 -10.34 -3.54
C LEU A 198 -19.02 -10.02 -2.23
N ASN A 199 -19.81 -10.98 -1.71
CA ASN A 199 -20.54 -10.85 -0.46
C ASN A 199 -19.83 -11.56 0.72
N GLY A 200 -18.63 -12.09 0.48
CA GLY A 200 -17.88 -12.84 1.50
C GLY A 200 -18.33 -14.31 1.65
N ASN A 201 -19.18 -14.83 0.77
CA ASN A 201 -19.60 -16.24 0.82
C ASN A 201 -18.55 -17.13 0.17
N LEU A 202 -18.33 -18.29 0.77
CA LEU A 202 -17.39 -19.27 0.25
C LEU A 202 -17.89 -19.85 -1.07
N LYS A 203 -17.11 -19.68 -2.15
CA LYS A 203 -17.35 -20.35 -3.43
C LYS A 203 -16.51 -21.60 -3.51
N ILE A 204 -17.16 -22.70 -3.74
CA ILE A 204 -16.47 -23.97 -4.00
C ILE A 204 -16.02 -23.99 -5.46
N SER A 205 -14.72 -24.20 -5.70
CA SER A 205 -14.22 -24.52 -7.03
C SER A 205 -14.85 -25.85 -7.50
N THR A 206 -15.15 -25.96 -8.79
CA THR A 206 -15.67 -27.21 -9.36
C THR A 206 -14.72 -28.40 -9.22
N THR A 207 -13.47 -28.14 -8.88
CA THR A 207 -12.43 -29.16 -8.65
C THR A 207 -12.25 -29.54 -7.20
N VAL A 208 -12.98 -28.92 -6.26
CA VAL A 208 -12.85 -29.18 -4.83
C VAL A 208 -13.87 -30.24 -4.40
N ALA A 209 -13.44 -31.14 -3.54
CA ALA A 209 -14.30 -32.15 -2.93
C ALA A 209 -15.47 -31.50 -2.15
N LYS A 210 -16.54 -32.22 -2.05
CA LYS A 210 -17.79 -31.77 -1.44
C LYS A 210 -17.98 -32.37 -0.05
N GLY A 211 -18.81 -31.74 0.77
CA GLY A 211 -19.27 -32.30 2.04
C GLY A 211 -18.27 -32.17 3.19
N VAL A 212 -17.78 -33.25 3.73
CA VAL A 212 -16.93 -33.25 4.96
C VAL A 212 -15.67 -32.42 4.79
N GLU A 213 -14.96 -32.57 3.69
CA GLU A 213 -13.73 -31.80 3.42
C GLU A 213 -13.97 -30.29 3.35
N LEU A 214 -15.13 -29.88 2.81
CA LEU A 214 -15.50 -28.47 2.80
C LEU A 214 -15.67 -27.93 4.22
N ASN A 215 -16.40 -28.66 5.07
CA ASN A 215 -16.64 -28.25 6.45
C ASN A 215 -15.33 -28.18 7.26
N GLU A 216 -14.44 -29.13 7.06
CA GLU A 216 -13.13 -29.15 7.69
C GLU A 216 -12.29 -27.94 7.25
N LYS A 217 -12.29 -27.63 5.95
CA LYS A 217 -11.55 -26.48 5.42
C LYS A 217 -12.15 -25.15 5.85
N VAL A 218 -13.47 -25.04 5.94
CA VAL A 218 -14.14 -23.87 6.50
C VAL A 218 -13.76 -23.67 7.98
N ALA A 219 -13.71 -24.74 8.76
CA ALA A 219 -13.31 -24.68 10.16
C ALA A 219 -11.86 -24.21 10.30
N GLU A 220 -10.96 -24.77 9.50
CA GLU A 220 -9.55 -24.37 9.44
C GLU A 220 -9.39 -22.87 9.09
N LEU A 221 -10.06 -22.40 8.04
CA LEU A 221 -10.01 -21.00 7.62
C LEU A 221 -10.58 -20.04 8.66
N LYS A 222 -11.60 -20.47 9.40
CA LYS A 222 -12.13 -19.70 10.56
C LYS A 222 -11.14 -19.63 11.70
N GLU A 223 -10.51 -20.75 12.04
CA GLU A 223 -9.51 -20.82 13.09
C GLU A 223 -8.29 -19.97 12.77
N GLN A 224 -7.89 -19.93 11.50
CA GLN A 224 -6.81 -19.09 11.00
C GLN A 224 -7.18 -17.61 10.82
N GLY A 225 -8.45 -17.24 11.04
CA GLY A 225 -8.92 -15.87 10.92
C GLY A 225 -9.19 -15.36 9.49
N TYR A 226 -9.14 -16.25 8.49
CA TYR A 226 -9.37 -15.87 7.09
C TYR A 226 -10.84 -15.63 6.76
N ILE A 227 -11.74 -16.19 7.52
CA ILE A 227 -13.18 -15.94 7.40
C ILE A 227 -13.82 -15.77 8.78
N THR A 228 -14.75 -14.82 8.90
CA THR A 228 -15.44 -14.54 10.16
C THR A 228 -16.80 -15.22 10.25
N SER A 229 -17.42 -15.44 9.10
CA SER A 229 -18.72 -16.13 9.00
C SER A 229 -18.88 -16.85 7.67
N VAL A 230 -19.66 -17.90 7.66
CA VAL A 230 -20.15 -18.58 6.45
C VAL A 230 -21.66 -18.61 6.56
N THR A 231 -22.34 -18.05 5.58
CA THR A 231 -23.80 -18.07 5.44
C THR A 231 -24.22 -19.03 4.34
#